data_3a56c72d6ee8ba407e3d57722aea2513
#
_entry.id   3a56c72d6ee8ba407e3d57722aea2513
#
_cell.length_a   1.000
_cell.length_b   1.000
_cell.length_c   1.000
_cell.angle_alpha   90.00
_cell.angle_beta   90.00
_cell.angle_gamma   90.00
#
_symmetry.space_group_name_H-M   'P 1'
#
loop_
_entity.id
_entity.type
_entity.pdbx_description
1 polymer ?
#
loop_
_entity_poly.entity_id
_entity_poly.type
_entity_poly.pdbx_seq_one_letter_code
_entity_poly.pdbx_strand_id
1 'polypeptide(L)'
;YPAMLKVNTYDDIQRWWEVMDRTTGAPVPVEDWRYDGESGNVVIRTVPFHQYTVSFLTYIMWDPVNMYNAVVNDWKDAEPQITFDVRQPKTHAHSMERLRRFLDEHPYVDVIRFTTFFHQFTLVFDEMAREKWVDWFGYSASVSPYILKQFEQEVGYQFRPEFIIDQGYMNNSYRIPSKEFKDFQAFQRREVAKLAKEMVDIVHSYGKEAMMFMGDHWIGMEPFMEEFATIGLDAVVGSVGNGATLRLFSDIKNVKYTEGRFLPYFFPDVFHAGGDPIMEAKTNWVTARRAILRSPIQRIGYGGYLKLALQFPDFVDYIESVCDEFRTLYDNIQGVTPYCVKKVAVLNCWGKMRAWGNHMVHHGLYYRQNYSYFGVIEALSGAPFDVAFISFEDIKSDPHFLDPFDVILNVGDADTAQTGGAYWCDEEIVTRVKAFVYNGGGFIGVGEPAAH
;
A
#
# COMPACT_ATOMS: atom_id res chain seq x y z
N TYR A 1 18.63 9.16 4.50
CA TYR A 1 17.38 9.91 4.56
C TYR A 1 17.46 11.32 5.15
N PRO A 2 18.38 11.69 6.07
CA PRO A 2 18.42 13.05 6.62
C PRO A 2 18.50 14.15 5.56
N ALA A 3 19.18 13.89 4.45
CA ALA A 3 19.27 14.84 3.33
C ALA A 3 17.95 15.03 2.56
N MET A 4 16.98 14.13 2.73
CA MET A 4 15.70 14.13 2.02
C MET A 4 14.54 14.64 2.88
N LEU A 5 14.79 14.95 4.13
CA LEU A 5 13.80 15.46 5.07
C LEU A 5 14.22 16.84 5.56
N LYS A 6 13.30 17.79 5.51
CA LYS A 6 13.45 19.10 6.13
C LYS A 6 12.44 19.22 7.26
N VAL A 7 12.93 19.45 8.47
CA VAL A 7 12.06 19.61 9.64
C VAL A 7 11.12 20.80 9.44
N ASN A 8 9.85 20.61 9.67
CA ASN A 8 8.87 21.68 9.65
C ASN A 8 8.89 22.45 10.96
N THR A 9 9.46 23.65 10.92
CA THR A 9 9.51 24.59 12.05
C THR A 9 8.60 25.82 11.84
N TYR A 10 7.81 25.85 10.76
CA TYR A 10 6.89 26.94 10.47
C TYR A 10 5.54 26.80 11.17
N ASP A 11 5.10 25.57 11.38
CA ASP A 11 3.88 25.29 12.13
C ASP A 11 4.18 25.14 13.62
N ASP A 12 3.15 25.26 14.44
CA ASP A 12 3.29 25.17 15.91
C ASP A 12 3.85 23.80 16.34
N ILE A 13 5.10 23.81 16.77
CA ILE A 13 5.84 22.62 17.18
C ILE A 13 5.16 21.94 18.37
N GLN A 14 4.74 22.71 19.39
CA GLN A 14 4.14 22.15 20.59
C GLN A 14 2.78 21.51 20.29
N ARG A 15 2.11 21.97 19.25
CA ARG A 15 0.83 21.45 18.83
C ARG A 15 0.95 20.17 17.98
N TRP A 16 1.93 20.10 17.11
CA TRP A 16 1.99 19.07 16.08
C TRP A 16 3.07 18.01 16.31
N TRP A 17 3.98 18.25 17.24
CA TRP A 17 4.97 17.26 17.63
C TRP A 17 4.56 16.57 18.91
N GLU A 18 5.10 15.40 19.15
CA GLU A 18 4.82 14.62 20.33
C GLU A 18 6.07 13.89 20.81
N VAL A 19 6.32 13.95 22.10
CA VAL A 19 7.36 13.15 22.76
C VAL A 19 6.66 12.05 23.55
N MET A 20 7.08 10.81 23.31
CA MET A 20 6.54 9.65 24.01
C MET A 20 7.61 9.00 24.89
N ASP A 21 7.27 8.72 26.11
CA ASP A 21 8.00 7.78 26.95
C ASP A 21 7.59 6.36 26.58
N ARG A 22 8.47 5.65 25.88
CA ARG A 22 8.19 4.27 25.40
C ARG A 22 8.19 3.24 26.51
N THR A 23 8.81 3.55 27.64
CA THR A 23 8.81 2.66 28.80
C THR A 23 7.45 2.60 29.49
N THR A 24 6.79 3.74 29.59
CA THR A 24 5.48 3.85 30.24
C THR A 24 4.31 3.82 29.25
N GLY A 25 4.58 4.12 27.97
CA GLY A 25 3.56 4.32 26.95
C GLY A 25 2.81 5.66 27.06
N ALA A 26 3.28 6.58 27.90
CA ALA A 26 2.65 7.86 28.13
C ALA A 26 3.28 9.00 27.31
N PRO A 27 2.50 10.02 26.88
CA PRO A 27 3.09 11.23 26.33
C PRO A 27 3.83 12.02 27.40
N VAL A 28 4.97 12.60 27.03
CA VAL A 28 5.70 13.56 27.88
C VAL A 28 4.97 14.90 27.84
N PRO A 29 4.64 15.51 28.99
CA PRO A 29 4.01 16.82 29.02
C PRO A 29 4.77 17.86 28.21
N VAL A 30 4.04 18.77 27.55
CA VAL A 30 4.62 19.77 26.63
C VAL A 30 5.62 20.69 27.37
N GLU A 31 5.42 20.95 28.65
CA GLU A 31 6.31 21.72 29.49
C GLU A 31 7.64 21.01 29.84
N ASP A 32 7.71 19.70 29.65
CA ASP A 32 8.89 18.90 29.97
C ASP A 32 9.80 18.63 28.76
N TRP A 33 9.49 19.22 27.60
CA TRP A 33 10.36 19.16 26.43
C TRP A 33 10.32 20.45 25.58
N ARG A 34 11.36 20.66 24.80
CA ARG A 34 11.43 21.78 23.86
C ARG A 34 12.30 21.45 22.66
N TYR A 35 11.98 22.03 21.53
CA TYR A 35 12.85 22.02 20.35
C TYR A 35 13.83 23.19 20.44
N ASP A 36 15.11 22.91 20.28
CA ASP A 36 16.17 23.89 20.17
C ASP A 36 16.53 24.10 18.69
N GLY A 37 16.08 25.20 18.12
CA GLY A 37 16.27 25.52 16.70
C GLY A 37 17.74 25.81 16.31
N GLU A 38 18.59 26.16 17.25
CA GLU A 38 20.01 26.41 16.98
C GLU A 38 20.76 25.10 16.81
N SER A 39 20.57 24.17 17.72
CA SER A 39 21.21 22.84 17.65
C SER A 39 20.45 21.80 16.81
N GLY A 40 19.20 22.06 16.49
CA GLY A 40 18.33 21.09 15.83
C GLY A 40 17.89 19.91 16.71
N ASN A 41 18.05 20.02 18.03
CA ASN A 41 17.77 18.96 18.99
C ASN A 41 16.45 19.17 19.73
N VAL A 42 15.85 18.08 20.17
CA VAL A 42 14.77 18.11 21.16
C VAL A 42 15.38 17.81 22.54
N VAL A 43 15.19 18.73 23.46
CA VAL A 43 15.62 18.59 24.86
C VAL A 43 14.45 18.13 25.69
N ILE A 44 14.62 17.04 26.42
CA ILE A 44 13.55 16.37 27.18
C ILE A 44 13.99 16.26 28.65
N ARG A 45 13.06 16.54 29.56
CA ARG A 45 13.22 16.16 30.97
C ARG A 45 12.96 14.66 31.09
N THR A 46 14.00 13.89 31.36
CA THR A 46 13.94 12.43 31.34
C THR A 46 13.88 11.80 32.74
N VAL A 47 13.29 10.60 32.78
CA VAL A 47 13.42 9.68 33.91
C VAL A 47 14.56 8.70 33.59
N PRO A 48 15.53 8.45 34.49
CA PRO A 48 16.61 7.51 34.25
C PRO A 48 16.09 6.13 33.80
N PHE A 49 16.78 5.53 32.83
CA PHE A 49 16.47 4.21 32.23
C PHE A 49 15.19 4.13 31.41
N HIS A 50 14.49 5.23 31.17
CA HIS A 50 13.37 5.26 30.24
C HIS A 50 13.85 5.52 28.80
N GLN A 51 13.07 5.04 27.85
CA GLN A 51 13.27 5.25 26.41
C GLN A 51 12.29 6.28 25.89
N TYR A 52 12.75 7.18 25.05
CA TYR A 52 11.94 8.26 24.49
C TYR A 52 12.00 8.27 22.98
N THR A 53 10.88 8.63 22.36
CA THR A 53 10.82 8.93 20.92
C THR A 53 10.19 10.28 20.69
N VAL A 54 10.60 10.94 19.61
CA VAL A 54 10.05 12.21 19.17
C VAL A 54 9.42 12.02 17.81
N SER A 55 8.14 12.35 17.70
CA SER A 55 7.41 12.43 16.45
C SER A 55 7.30 13.88 16.03
N PHE A 56 7.65 14.20 14.81
CA PHE A 56 7.72 15.57 14.31
C PHE A 56 7.31 15.67 12.84
N LEU A 57 6.84 16.84 12.44
CA LEU A 57 6.49 17.11 11.04
C LEU A 57 7.73 17.43 10.21
N THR A 58 7.75 16.89 9.00
CA THR A 58 8.80 17.16 8.02
C THR A 58 8.22 17.50 6.66
N TYR A 59 8.99 18.23 5.87
CA TYR A 59 8.82 18.30 4.43
C TYR A 59 9.72 17.25 3.77
N ILE A 60 9.14 16.47 2.87
CA ILE A 60 9.91 15.57 2.02
C ILE A 60 10.60 16.42 0.95
N MET A 61 11.90 16.19 0.76
CA MET A 61 12.67 16.81 -0.32
C MET A 61 12.66 15.87 -1.51
N TRP A 62 12.06 16.28 -2.60
CA TRP A 62 12.22 15.56 -3.85
C TRP A 62 13.48 16.04 -4.56
N ASP A 63 14.48 15.16 -4.63
CA ASP A 63 15.74 15.43 -5.32
C ASP A 63 15.76 14.71 -6.67
N PRO A 64 15.50 15.43 -7.78
CA PRO A 64 15.44 14.79 -9.08
C PRO A 64 16.77 14.21 -9.55
N VAL A 65 17.92 14.67 -9.03
CA VAL A 65 19.24 14.14 -9.43
C VAL A 65 19.51 12.74 -8.85
N ASN A 66 18.87 12.41 -7.74
CA ASN A 66 18.94 11.08 -7.12
C ASN A 66 17.79 10.17 -7.55
N MET A 67 16.89 10.65 -8.40
CA MET A 67 15.78 9.86 -8.90
C MET A 67 16.20 9.02 -10.10
N TYR A 68 15.56 7.86 -10.25
CA TYR A 68 15.79 6.98 -11.40
C TYR A 68 15.74 7.72 -12.75
N ASN A 69 14.75 8.58 -12.94
CA ASN A 69 14.62 9.36 -14.17
C ASN A 69 15.81 10.28 -14.41
N ALA A 70 16.46 10.82 -13.37
CA ALA A 70 17.67 11.59 -13.49
C ALA A 70 18.83 10.75 -14.00
N VAL A 71 18.98 9.53 -13.47
CA VAL A 71 20.00 8.58 -13.91
C VAL A 71 19.82 8.21 -15.39
N VAL A 72 18.58 7.97 -15.81
CA VAL A 72 18.25 7.58 -17.19
C VAL A 72 18.29 8.76 -18.18
N ASN A 73 17.91 9.95 -17.70
CA ASN A 73 17.77 11.15 -18.53
C ASN A 73 18.95 12.13 -18.40
N ASP A 74 19.96 11.78 -17.60
CA ASP A 74 21.15 12.58 -17.37
C ASP A 74 20.86 13.99 -16.76
N TRP A 75 19.91 14.06 -15.85
CA TRP A 75 19.56 15.29 -15.14
C TRP A 75 20.58 15.56 -14.03
N LYS A 76 21.58 16.41 -14.31
CA LYS A 76 22.70 16.65 -13.38
C LYS A 76 22.51 17.84 -12.46
N ASP A 77 21.70 18.80 -12.87
CA ASP A 77 21.64 20.12 -12.24
C ASP A 77 20.21 20.53 -11.80
N ALA A 78 19.32 19.57 -11.63
CA ALA A 78 17.97 19.87 -11.15
C ALA A 78 17.95 20.16 -9.64
N GLU A 79 17.35 21.27 -9.25
CA GLU A 79 17.23 21.64 -7.84
C GLU A 79 16.23 20.75 -7.09
N PRO A 80 16.56 20.32 -5.85
CA PRO A 80 15.61 19.66 -4.98
C PRO A 80 14.36 20.50 -4.73
N GLN A 81 13.20 19.87 -4.71
CA GLN A 81 11.92 20.52 -4.47
C GLN A 81 11.26 20.02 -3.19
N ILE A 82 10.58 20.91 -2.50
CA ILE A 82 9.72 20.55 -1.37
C ILE A 82 8.35 20.16 -1.93
N THR A 83 7.88 18.98 -1.58
CA THR A 83 6.53 18.54 -1.92
C THR A 83 5.48 19.31 -1.13
N PHE A 84 4.28 19.38 -1.65
CA PHE A 84 3.16 20.08 -1.03
C PHE A 84 1.95 19.17 -0.85
N ASP A 85 1.14 19.49 0.14
CA ASP A 85 -0.14 18.80 0.35
C ASP A 85 -1.17 19.33 -0.66
N VAL A 86 -1.52 18.48 -1.62
CA VAL A 86 -2.49 18.81 -2.68
C VAL A 86 -3.92 19.01 -2.17
N ARG A 87 -4.20 18.69 -0.90
CA ARG A 87 -5.51 18.89 -0.28
C ARG A 87 -5.75 20.33 0.17
N GLN A 88 -4.70 21.15 0.31
CA GLN A 88 -4.85 22.55 0.60
C GLN A 88 -5.44 23.31 -0.61
N PRO A 89 -6.35 24.28 -0.41
CA PRO A 89 -7.09 24.91 -1.51
C PRO A 89 -6.23 25.45 -2.64
N LYS A 90 -5.09 26.07 -2.32
CA LYS A 90 -4.20 26.68 -3.31
C LYS A 90 -3.46 25.65 -4.15
N THR A 91 -2.90 24.63 -3.50
CA THR A 91 -2.18 23.55 -4.17
C THR A 91 -3.12 22.60 -4.89
N HIS A 92 -4.33 22.41 -4.35
CA HIS A 92 -5.41 21.69 -5.02
C HIS A 92 -5.78 22.35 -6.35
N ALA A 93 -6.11 23.63 -6.35
CA ALA A 93 -6.45 24.38 -7.57
C ALA A 93 -5.31 24.31 -8.60
N HIS A 94 -4.06 24.49 -8.16
CA HIS A 94 -2.88 24.37 -9.02
C HIS A 94 -2.74 22.98 -9.63
N SER A 95 -2.97 21.93 -8.85
CA SER A 95 -2.86 20.55 -9.33
C SER A 95 -3.92 20.20 -10.38
N MET A 96 -5.17 20.67 -10.18
CA MET A 96 -6.24 20.47 -11.14
C MET A 96 -5.99 21.24 -12.45
N GLU A 97 -5.52 22.46 -12.36
CA GLU A 97 -5.15 23.26 -13.53
C GLU A 97 -3.97 22.64 -14.29
N ARG A 98 -2.96 22.15 -13.57
CA ARG A 98 -1.82 21.48 -14.18
C ARG A 98 -2.23 20.22 -14.94
N LEU A 99 -3.17 19.44 -14.40
CA LEU A 99 -3.72 18.28 -15.10
C LEU A 99 -4.44 18.68 -16.38
N ARG A 100 -5.31 19.71 -16.35
CA ARG A 100 -6.00 20.21 -17.53
C ARG A 100 -5.02 20.71 -18.60
N ARG A 101 -4.05 21.51 -18.20
CA ARG A 101 -3.01 21.99 -19.11
C ARG A 101 -2.23 20.84 -19.77
N PHE A 102 -1.86 19.82 -19.01
CA PHE A 102 -1.23 18.62 -19.56
C PHE A 102 -2.11 17.93 -20.62
N LEU A 103 -3.39 17.81 -20.37
CA LEU A 103 -4.36 17.20 -21.30
C LEU A 103 -4.54 18.04 -22.56
N ASP A 104 -4.53 19.38 -22.45
CA ASP A 104 -4.56 20.29 -23.60
C ASP A 104 -3.30 20.21 -24.47
N GLU A 105 -2.13 20.14 -23.83
CA GLU A 105 -0.83 20.08 -24.50
C GLU A 105 -0.54 18.72 -25.14
N HIS A 106 -1.20 17.65 -24.65
CA HIS A 106 -0.97 16.26 -25.08
C HIS A 106 -2.25 15.55 -25.56
N PRO A 107 -2.92 16.07 -26.62
CA PRO A 107 -4.18 15.51 -27.10
C PRO A 107 -4.06 14.07 -27.61
N TYR A 108 -2.86 13.63 -27.97
CA TYR A 108 -2.54 12.28 -28.48
C TYR A 108 -2.48 11.20 -27.41
N VAL A 109 -2.53 11.57 -26.12
CA VAL A 109 -2.52 10.61 -25.01
C VAL A 109 -3.94 10.06 -24.82
N ASP A 110 -4.12 8.76 -24.81
CA ASP A 110 -5.42 8.10 -24.64
C ASP A 110 -5.72 7.75 -23.18
N VAL A 111 -4.69 7.41 -22.41
CA VAL A 111 -4.82 6.95 -21.03
C VAL A 111 -3.92 7.74 -20.10
N ILE A 112 -4.47 8.31 -19.05
CA ILE A 112 -3.72 8.93 -17.96
C ILE A 112 -3.56 7.91 -16.83
N ARG A 113 -2.31 7.57 -16.54
CA ARG A 113 -1.97 6.69 -15.44
C ARG A 113 -1.48 7.47 -14.24
N PHE A 114 -2.24 7.45 -13.18
CA PHE A 114 -1.84 7.98 -11.89
C PHE A 114 -0.98 6.97 -11.14
N THR A 115 0.13 7.42 -10.56
CA THR A 115 0.96 6.61 -9.67
C THR A 115 0.57 6.85 -8.21
N THR A 116 0.32 8.12 -7.86
CA THR A 116 -0.16 8.53 -6.54
C THR A 116 -1.08 9.74 -6.71
N PHE A 117 -1.94 10.00 -5.75
CA PHE A 117 -2.79 11.19 -5.79
C PHE A 117 -2.23 12.34 -4.94
N PHE A 118 -1.69 12.08 -3.78
CA PHE A 118 -1.17 13.15 -2.93
C PHE A 118 0.00 12.79 -2.01
N HIS A 119 0.69 11.72 -2.26
CA HIS A 119 1.99 11.51 -1.64
C HIS A 119 3.04 11.21 -2.69
N GLN A 120 4.27 11.32 -2.32
CA GLN A 120 5.39 11.07 -3.20
C GLN A 120 6.18 9.86 -2.70
N PHE A 121 6.61 9.05 -3.62
CA PHE A 121 7.67 8.10 -3.34
C PHE A 121 9.00 8.64 -3.89
N THR A 122 10.07 8.29 -3.23
CA THR A 122 11.41 8.68 -3.63
C THR A 122 12.26 7.44 -3.89
N LEU A 123 12.91 7.41 -5.01
CA LEU A 123 13.89 6.40 -5.37
C LEU A 123 15.29 7.00 -5.20
N VAL A 124 16.09 6.41 -4.32
CA VAL A 124 17.48 6.81 -4.10
C VAL A 124 18.37 5.65 -4.52
N PHE A 125 19.42 5.95 -5.27
CA PHE A 125 20.38 4.97 -5.76
C PHE A 125 21.74 5.23 -5.12
N ASP A 126 22.57 4.19 -5.04
CA ASP A 126 23.99 4.33 -4.73
C ASP A 126 24.74 5.02 -5.88
N GLU A 127 26.03 5.29 -5.67
CA GLU A 127 26.88 5.94 -6.66
C GLU A 127 26.98 5.17 -7.99
N MET A 128 26.74 3.86 -7.97
CA MET A 128 26.73 3.00 -9.15
C MET A 128 25.34 2.77 -9.73
N ALA A 129 24.32 3.42 -9.17
CA ALA A 129 22.92 3.28 -9.53
C ALA A 129 22.39 1.82 -9.46
N ARG A 130 22.91 1.02 -8.53
CA ARG A 130 22.56 -0.40 -8.36
C ARG A 130 21.69 -0.65 -7.16
N GLU A 131 22.03 -0.06 -6.01
CA GLU A 131 21.21 -0.15 -4.81
C GLU A 131 20.17 0.96 -4.81
N LYS A 132 18.98 0.62 -4.40
CA LYS A 132 17.88 1.58 -4.34
C LYS A 132 17.18 1.53 -3.00
N TRP A 133 16.68 2.67 -2.64
CA TRP A 133 15.77 2.87 -1.54
C TRP A 133 14.48 3.45 -2.09
N VAL A 134 13.36 2.85 -1.71
CA VAL A 134 12.04 3.37 -2.07
C VAL A 134 11.34 3.79 -0.81
N ASP A 135 11.15 5.10 -0.67
CA ASP A 135 10.37 5.64 0.42
C ASP A 135 8.94 5.89 0.00
N TRP A 136 8.09 5.05 0.53
CA TRP A 136 6.66 5.20 0.43
C TRP A 136 6.14 5.73 1.75
N PHE A 137 6.00 7.04 1.86
CA PHE A 137 5.42 7.63 3.06
C PHE A 137 3.93 7.29 3.21
N GLY A 138 3.32 6.78 2.18
CA GLY A 138 1.95 6.35 2.17
C GLY A 138 0.94 7.45 2.55
N TYR A 139 -0.31 7.20 2.31
CA TYR A 139 -1.36 8.16 2.66
C TYR A 139 -1.50 8.33 4.19
N SER A 140 -1.19 7.30 4.96
CA SER A 140 -1.25 7.35 6.43
C SER A 140 -0.25 8.30 7.06
N ALA A 141 0.90 8.54 6.39
CA ALA A 141 1.93 9.46 6.88
C ALA A 141 1.98 10.79 6.11
N SER A 142 1.20 10.92 5.03
CA SER A 142 1.12 12.15 4.23
C SER A 142 0.13 13.11 4.88
N VAL A 143 0.63 13.95 5.78
CA VAL A 143 -0.18 14.85 6.60
C VAL A 143 0.29 16.29 6.48
N SER A 144 -0.61 17.23 6.71
CA SER A 144 -0.31 18.63 6.94
C SER A 144 -1.21 19.17 8.06
N PRO A 145 -0.83 20.25 8.77
CA PRO A 145 -1.70 20.86 9.76
C PRO A 145 -3.09 21.22 9.25
N TYR A 146 -3.20 21.53 7.96
CA TYR A 146 -4.48 21.81 7.31
C TYR A 146 -5.41 20.59 7.35
N ILE A 147 -4.93 19.45 6.89
CA ILE A 147 -5.75 18.24 6.81
C ILE A 147 -5.98 17.61 8.18
N LEU A 148 -5.00 17.74 9.10
CA LEU A 148 -5.14 17.24 10.45
C LEU A 148 -6.23 18.00 11.23
N LYS A 149 -6.38 19.32 11.00
CA LYS A 149 -7.49 20.10 11.57
C LYS A 149 -8.86 19.64 11.05
N GLN A 150 -8.94 19.23 9.78
CA GLN A 150 -10.18 18.69 9.22
C GLN A 150 -10.51 17.33 9.83
N PHE A 151 -9.52 16.48 10.01
CA PHE A 151 -9.68 15.22 10.72
C PHE A 151 -10.24 15.45 12.13
N GLU A 152 -9.66 16.37 12.91
CA GLU A 152 -10.13 16.70 14.26
C GLU A 152 -11.58 17.18 14.29
N GLN A 153 -11.96 18.01 13.32
CA GLN A 153 -13.33 18.49 13.18
C GLN A 153 -14.32 17.36 12.90
N GLU A 154 -13.91 16.38 12.12
CA GLU A 154 -14.75 15.26 11.74
C GLU A 154 -14.92 14.25 12.91
N VAL A 155 -13.83 13.91 13.57
CA VAL A 155 -13.86 12.87 14.62
C VAL A 155 -14.21 13.40 16.01
N GLY A 156 -14.11 14.71 16.24
CA GLY A 156 -14.45 15.38 17.49
C GLY A 156 -13.39 15.26 18.59
N TYR A 157 -12.17 14.83 18.26
CA TYR A 157 -11.03 14.78 19.18
C TYR A 157 -9.73 15.23 18.50
N GLN A 158 -8.74 15.60 19.32
CA GLN A 158 -7.47 16.14 18.87
C GLN A 158 -6.58 15.04 18.27
N PHE A 159 -5.97 15.34 17.12
CA PHE A 159 -4.98 14.47 16.51
C PHE A 159 -3.71 14.40 17.35
N ARG A 160 -3.14 13.20 17.41
CA ARG A 160 -1.83 12.93 18.00
C ARG A 160 -0.98 12.13 17.00
N PRO A 161 0.31 12.44 16.84
CA PRO A 161 1.21 11.64 16.02
C PRO A 161 1.18 10.14 16.35
N GLU A 162 1.01 9.81 17.63
CA GLU A 162 0.94 8.42 18.09
C GLU A 162 -0.17 7.61 17.42
N PHE A 163 -1.24 8.22 16.93
CA PHE A 163 -2.29 7.53 16.19
C PHE A 163 -1.76 6.87 14.91
N ILE A 164 -0.73 7.45 14.30
CA ILE A 164 -0.08 6.90 13.11
C ILE A 164 1.14 6.06 13.50
N ILE A 165 1.96 6.57 14.43
CA ILE A 165 3.24 5.97 14.81
C ILE A 165 3.04 4.65 15.54
N ASP A 166 2.00 4.55 16.38
CA ASP A 166 1.59 3.32 17.06
C ASP A 166 2.77 2.53 17.65
N GLN A 167 3.35 3.08 18.68
CA GLN A 167 4.51 2.51 19.39
C GLN A 167 5.76 2.28 18.51
N GLY A 168 5.89 3.04 17.43
CA GLY A 168 7.00 2.93 16.49
C GLY A 168 6.80 1.94 15.35
N TYR A 169 5.62 1.33 15.24
CA TYR A 169 5.29 0.42 14.14
C TYR A 169 4.68 1.11 12.92
N MET A 170 4.49 2.41 12.96
CA MET A 170 3.80 3.19 11.92
C MET A 170 2.46 2.60 11.57
N ASN A 171 1.80 2.07 12.55
CA ASN A 171 0.56 1.35 12.50
C ASN A 171 0.31 0.58 11.22
N ASN A 172 0.95 -0.44 11.08
CA ASN A 172 0.91 -1.26 9.88
C ASN A 172 -0.02 -2.46 10.08
N SER A 173 0.00 -3.35 9.11
CA SER A 173 -0.78 -4.57 9.14
C SER A 173 -0.31 -5.61 10.17
N TYR A 174 0.76 -5.35 10.92
CA TYR A 174 1.24 -6.27 11.97
C TYR A 174 0.52 -6.08 13.29
N ARG A 175 0.06 -4.86 13.55
CA ARG A 175 -0.59 -4.54 14.81
C ARG A 175 -2.11 -4.53 14.67
N ILE A 176 -2.77 -4.92 15.74
CA ILE A 176 -4.20 -4.73 15.84
C ILE A 176 -4.47 -3.24 15.82
N PRO A 177 -5.26 -2.74 14.86
CA PRO A 177 -5.45 -1.30 14.70
C PRO A 177 -6.22 -0.71 15.87
N SER A 178 -5.71 0.39 16.42
CA SER A 178 -6.47 1.20 17.38
C SER A 178 -7.69 1.85 16.73
N LYS A 179 -8.64 2.29 17.57
CA LYS A 179 -9.80 3.05 17.08
C LYS A 179 -9.38 4.32 16.36
N GLU A 180 -8.45 5.07 16.96
CA GLU A 180 -7.93 6.32 16.40
C GLU A 180 -7.25 6.12 15.06
N PHE A 181 -6.51 5.03 14.90
CA PHE A 181 -5.93 4.70 13.61
C PHE A 181 -6.98 4.31 12.58
N LYS A 182 -7.99 3.51 12.96
CA LYS A 182 -9.12 3.17 12.08
C LYS A 182 -9.86 4.44 11.61
N ASP A 183 -10.14 5.36 12.53
CA ASP A 183 -10.79 6.63 12.22
C ASP A 183 -9.93 7.47 11.25
N PHE A 184 -8.62 7.54 11.50
CA PHE A 184 -7.69 8.25 10.62
C PHE A 184 -7.60 7.61 9.23
N GLN A 185 -7.53 6.29 9.14
CA GLN A 185 -7.54 5.57 7.88
C GLN A 185 -8.84 5.78 7.09
N ALA A 186 -9.98 5.76 7.77
CA ALA A 186 -11.26 6.02 7.15
C ALA A 186 -11.35 7.45 6.60
N PHE A 187 -10.89 8.43 7.36
CA PHE A 187 -10.77 9.82 6.91
C PHE A 187 -9.88 9.93 5.68
N GLN A 188 -8.67 9.35 5.72
CA GLN A 188 -7.73 9.39 4.59
C GLN A 188 -8.31 8.75 3.34
N ARG A 189 -9.01 7.61 3.46
CA ARG A 189 -9.66 6.96 2.30
C ARG A 189 -10.67 7.87 1.62
N ARG A 190 -11.52 8.55 2.40
CA ARG A 190 -12.52 9.49 1.86
C ARG A 190 -11.85 10.67 1.14
N GLU A 191 -10.82 11.23 1.75
CA GLU A 191 -10.08 12.36 1.15
C GLU A 191 -9.34 11.95 -0.14
N VAL A 192 -8.73 10.75 -0.17
CA VAL A 192 -8.10 10.21 -1.38
C VAL A 192 -9.15 9.96 -2.46
N ALA A 193 -10.28 9.34 -2.11
CA ALA A 193 -11.34 9.03 -3.07
C ALA A 193 -11.94 10.31 -3.69
N LYS A 194 -12.16 11.33 -2.87
CA LYS A 194 -12.67 12.64 -3.31
C LYS A 194 -11.71 13.30 -4.31
N LEU A 195 -10.43 13.37 -3.97
CA LEU A 195 -9.41 13.94 -4.85
C LEU A 195 -9.25 13.13 -6.13
N ALA A 196 -9.18 11.79 -6.01
CA ALA A 196 -9.05 10.90 -7.14
C ALA A 196 -10.23 11.04 -8.09
N LYS A 197 -11.46 11.08 -7.55
CA LYS A 197 -12.66 11.28 -8.38
C LYS A 197 -12.59 12.57 -9.17
N GLU A 198 -12.22 13.69 -8.57
CA GLU A 198 -12.11 14.96 -9.27
C GLU A 198 -11.08 14.90 -10.41
N MET A 199 -9.93 14.30 -10.17
CA MET A 199 -8.90 14.13 -11.19
C MET A 199 -9.36 13.20 -12.32
N VAL A 200 -10.04 12.12 -12.00
CA VAL A 200 -10.61 11.18 -12.98
C VAL A 200 -11.72 11.85 -13.80
N ASP A 201 -12.60 12.62 -13.17
CA ASP A 201 -13.65 13.38 -13.87
C ASP A 201 -13.04 14.39 -14.86
N ILE A 202 -11.93 15.02 -14.50
CA ILE A 202 -11.19 15.89 -15.44
C ILE A 202 -10.69 15.09 -16.65
N VAL A 203 -10.06 13.95 -16.43
CA VAL A 203 -9.55 13.08 -17.52
C VAL A 203 -10.70 12.65 -18.43
N HIS A 204 -11.81 12.21 -17.87
CA HIS A 204 -13.01 11.81 -18.62
C HIS A 204 -13.62 12.96 -19.42
N SER A 205 -13.55 14.19 -18.90
CA SER A 205 -14.05 15.37 -19.65
C SER A 205 -13.30 15.63 -20.96
N TYR A 206 -12.08 15.08 -21.09
CA TYR A 206 -11.29 15.11 -22.33
C TYR A 206 -11.47 13.85 -23.19
N GLY A 207 -12.40 12.96 -22.82
CA GLY A 207 -12.65 11.70 -23.55
C GLY A 207 -11.54 10.67 -23.41
N LYS A 208 -10.73 10.76 -22.36
CA LYS A 208 -9.60 9.87 -22.11
C LYS A 208 -9.89 8.91 -20.96
N GLU A 209 -9.15 7.81 -20.90
CA GLU A 209 -9.25 6.85 -19.79
C GLU A 209 -8.32 7.22 -18.63
N ALA A 210 -8.76 6.93 -17.43
CA ALA A 210 -8.02 7.10 -16.20
C ALA A 210 -7.64 5.75 -15.59
N MET A 211 -6.35 5.53 -15.35
CA MET A 211 -5.81 4.30 -14.77
C MET A 211 -5.04 4.63 -13.49
N MET A 212 -5.13 3.74 -12.49
CA MET A 212 -4.32 3.84 -11.29
C MET A 212 -3.25 2.75 -11.26
N PHE A 213 -2.00 3.15 -11.05
CA PHE A 213 -0.94 2.21 -10.72
C PHE A 213 -1.02 1.87 -9.23
N MET A 214 -1.16 0.61 -8.96
CA MET A 214 -1.16 0.06 -7.61
C MET A 214 0.18 -0.62 -7.38
N GLY A 215 1.05 0.06 -6.71
CA GLY A 215 2.32 -0.53 -6.27
C GLY A 215 2.06 -1.65 -5.26
N ASP A 216 3.11 -2.38 -4.95
CA ASP A 216 3.06 -3.47 -3.96
C ASP A 216 2.64 -2.99 -2.56
N HIS A 217 2.64 -1.67 -2.34
CA HIS A 217 2.46 -1.01 -1.05
C HIS A 217 1.40 0.07 -1.11
N TRP A 218 0.25 -0.29 -1.59
CA TRP A 218 -0.85 0.66 -1.64
C TRP A 218 -1.38 0.92 -0.26
N ILE A 219 -1.09 2.09 0.25
CA ILE A 219 -1.31 2.47 1.63
C ILE A 219 -2.31 3.61 1.70
N GLY A 220 -3.29 3.49 2.56
CA GLY A 220 -4.30 4.49 2.82
C GLY A 220 -5.59 4.24 2.08
N MET A 221 -5.59 4.28 0.74
CA MET A 221 -6.75 3.91 -0.04
C MET A 221 -6.63 2.47 -0.52
N GLU A 222 -7.47 1.62 0.01
CA GLU A 222 -7.53 0.23 -0.39
C GLU A 222 -8.56 0.07 -1.50
N PRO A 223 -8.21 -0.47 -2.66
CA PRO A 223 -9.07 -0.43 -3.85
C PRO A 223 -10.35 -1.24 -3.75
N PHE A 224 -10.46 -2.15 -2.79
CA PHE A 224 -11.64 -2.97 -2.56
C PHE A 224 -12.51 -2.47 -1.42
N MET A 225 -12.28 -1.25 -0.93
CA MET A 225 -13.17 -0.57 -0.01
C MET A 225 -14.25 0.19 -0.78
N GLU A 226 -15.33 0.53 -0.09
CA GLU A 226 -16.52 1.14 -0.72
C GLU A 226 -16.20 2.46 -1.44
N GLU A 227 -15.34 3.27 -0.86
CA GLU A 227 -14.95 4.56 -1.44
C GLU A 227 -14.30 4.41 -2.82
N PHE A 228 -13.62 3.30 -3.09
CA PHE A 228 -12.95 3.08 -4.37
C PHE A 228 -13.95 3.05 -5.55
N ALA A 229 -15.12 2.47 -5.35
CA ALA A 229 -16.15 2.39 -6.38
C ALA A 229 -16.64 3.78 -6.84
N THR A 230 -16.51 4.80 -5.99
CA THR A 230 -16.95 6.16 -6.29
C THR A 230 -16.01 6.94 -7.19
N ILE A 231 -14.77 6.49 -7.35
CA ILE A 231 -13.74 7.22 -8.11
C ILE A 231 -14.02 7.18 -9.61
N GLY A 232 -14.46 6.03 -10.12
CA GLY A 232 -14.75 5.87 -11.56
C GLY A 232 -13.52 5.60 -12.42
N LEU A 233 -12.44 5.03 -11.85
CA LEU A 233 -11.29 4.59 -12.63
C LEU A 233 -11.69 3.57 -13.70
N ASP A 234 -11.10 3.69 -14.89
CA ASP A 234 -11.32 2.73 -15.98
C ASP A 234 -10.50 1.46 -15.77
N ALA A 235 -9.31 1.60 -15.22
CA ALA A 235 -8.40 0.48 -15.04
C ALA A 235 -7.51 0.64 -13.81
N VAL A 236 -7.00 -0.50 -13.36
CA VAL A 236 -5.90 -0.57 -12.40
C VAL A 236 -4.78 -1.40 -12.99
N VAL A 237 -3.54 -1.03 -12.67
CA VAL A 237 -2.34 -1.77 -13.05
C VAL A 237 -1.49 -2.05 -11.81
N GLY A 238 -1.01 -3.28 -11.69
CA GLY A 238 -0.17 -3.70 -10.57
C GLY A 238 0.97 -4.62 -11.01
N SER A 239 1.93 -4.83 -10.11
CA SER A 239 3.05 -5.73 -10.35
C SER A 239 2.60 -7.19 -10.29
N VAL A 240 3.09 -8.01 -11.21
CA VAL A 240 2.84 -9.45 -11.30
C VAL A 240 4.14 -10.19 -11.01
N GLY A 241 4.48 -10.31 -9.74
CA GLY A 241 5.67 -11.05 -9.31
C GLY A 241 5.34 -12.44 -8.73
N ASN A 242 4.12 -12.58 -8.19
CA ASN A 242 3.64 -13.81 -7.59
C ASN A 242 2.12 -13.79 -7.50
N GLY A 243 1.52 -14.85 -6.94
CA GLY A 243 0.07 -14.95 -6.82
C GLY A 243 -0.54 -13.96 -5.83
N ALA A 244 0.18 -13.63 -4.77
CA ALA A 244 -0.28 -12.68 -3.78
C ALA A 244 -0.34 -11.25 -4.37
N THR A 245 0.69 -10.81 -5.06
CA THR A 245 0.70 -9.47 -5.70
C THR A 245 -0.34 -9.36 -6.82
N LEU A 246 -0.50 -10.42 -7.62
CA LEU A 246 -1.55 -10.46 -8.65
C LEU A 246 -2.93 -10.29 -8.04
N ARG A 247 -3.18 -10.95 -6.91
CA ARG A 247 -4.48 -10.92 -6.26
C ARG A 247 -4.85 -9.54 -5.71
N LEU A 248 -3.87 -8.71 -5.33
CA LEU A 248 -4.10 -7.34 -4.85
C LEU A 248 -4.91 -6.48 -5.83
N PHE A 249 -4.81 -6.73 -7.10
CA PHE A 249 -5.53 -5.93 -8.09
C PHE A 249 -6.49 -6.74 -8.98
N SER A 250 -6.29 -8.04 -9.16
CA SER A 250 -7.22 -8.87 -9.94
C SER A 250 -8.60 -9.01 -9.29
N ASP A 251 -8.66 -8.94 -7.97
CA ASP A 251 -9.92 -9.00 -7.21
C ASP A 251 -10.68 -7.65 -7.18
N ILE A 252 -10.11 -6.59 -7.73
CA ILE A 252 -10.74 -5.28 -7.77
C ILE A 252 -11.93 -5.30 -8.72
N LYS A 253 -13.06 -4.87 -8.19
CA LYS A 253 -14.30 -4.66 -8.93
C LYS A 253 -14.44 -3.19 -9.33
N ASN A 254 -15.42 -2.88 -10.16
CA ASN A 254 -15.74 -1.50 -10.58
C ASN A 254 -14.66 -0.82 -11.44
N VAL A 255 -13.87 -1.61 -12.16
CA VAL A 255 -12.99 -1.15 -13.25
C VAL A 255 -13.31 -1.91 -14.53
N LYS A 256 -13.02 -1.31 -15.68
CA LYS A 256 -13.28 -1.96 -16.98
C LYS A 256 -12.29 -3.10 -17.22
N TYR A 257 -11.02 -2.92 -16.80
CA TYR A 257 -10.00 -3.95 -16.95
C TYR A 257 -8.89 -3.81 -15.89
N THR A 258 -8.22 -4.93 -15.65
CA THR A 258 -7.02 -4.99 -14.81
C THR A 258 -5.81 -5.33 -15.65
N GLU A 259 -4.67 -4.70 -15.35
CA GLU A 259 -3.43 -4.87 -16.09
C GLU A 259 -2.31 -5.34 -15.16
N GLY A 260 -1.64 -6.43 -15.54
CA GLY A 260 -0.46 -6.93 -14.88
C GLY A 260 0.80 -6.30 -15.48
N ARG A 261 1.54 -5.59 -14.66
CA ARG A 261 2.88 -5.15 -15.02
C ARG A 261 3.85 -6.28 -14.69
N PHE A 262 4.24 -7.01 -15.75
CA PHE A 262 5.20 -8.09 -15.62
C PHE A 262 6.59 -7.49 -15.36
N LEU A 263 7.18 -7.86 -14.24
CA LEU A 263 8.50 -7.41 -13.83
C LEU A 263 9.38 -8.61 -13.55
N PRO A 264 10.63 -8.53 -13.98
CA PRO A 264 11.69 -8.24 -13.01
C PRO A 264 11.75 -6.74 -12.70
N TYR A 265 12.45 -6.42 -11.64
CA TYR A 265 12.66 -5.03 -11.26
C TYR A 265 13.22 -4.25 -12.45
N PHE A 266 12.57 -3.15 -12.78
CA PHE A 266 12.90 -2.31 -13.95
C PHE A 266 13.99 -1.29 -13.66
N PHE A 267 14.74 -1.48 -12.60
CA PHE A 267 15.76 -0.55 -12.13
C PHE A 267 17.17 -1.03 -12.48
N PRO A 268 18.20 -0.14 -12.42
CA PRO A 268 19.58 -0.49 -12.68
C PRO A 268 20.16 -1.59 -11.78
N ASP A 269 19.54 -1.83 -10.62
CA ASP A 269 19.90 -2.93 -9.71
C ASP A 269 19.73 -4.32 -10.34
N VAL A 270 18.92 -4.45 -11.37
CA VAL A 270 18.74 -5.69 -12.14
C VAL A 270 19.32 -5.58 -13.55
N PHE A 271 19.05 -4.46 -14.22
CA PHE A 271 19.49 -4.23 -15.61
C PHE A 271 20.87 -3.58 -15.67
N HIS A 272 21.90 -4.33 -15.34
CA HIS A 272 23.30 -3.90 -15.43
C HIS A 272 24.19 -5.02 -15.96
N ALA A 273 25.43 -4.71 -16.34
CA ALA A 273 26.39 -5.72 -16.76
C ALA A 273 26.61 -6.76 -15.66
N GLY A 274 26.35 -8.03 -15.98
CA GLY A 274 26.40 -9.17 -15.03
C GLY A 274 25.11 -9.39 -14.24
N GLY A 275 24.05 -8.59 -14.43
CA GLY A 275 22.71 -8.88 -13.94
C GLY A 275 22.02 -9.96 -14.78
N ASP A 276 21.01 -10.61 -14.22
CA ASP A 276 20.22 -11.66 -14.90
C ASP A 276 18.72 -11.37 -14.84
N PRO A 277 18.22 -10.41 -15.63
CA PRO A 277 16.81 -10.08 -15.66
C PRO A 277 15.92 -11.22 -16.17
N ILE A 278 16.49 -12.15 -16.99
CA ILE A 278 15.73 -13.29 -17.52
C ILE A 278 15.39 -14.27 -16.41
N MET A 279 16.34 -14.58 -15.54
CA MET A 279 16.11 -15.51 -14.44
C MET A 279 15.03 -15.01 -13.50
N GLU A 280 15.07 -13.72 -13.17
CA GLU A 280 14.03 -13.09 -12.34
C GLU A 280 12.67 -13.11 -13.05
N ALA A 281 12.62 -12.78 -14.33
CA ALA A 281 11.41 -12.85 -15.13
C ALA A 281 10.80 -14.27 -15.17
N LYS A 282 11.61 -15.29 -15.36
CA LYS A 282 11.18 -16.69 -15.34
C LYS A 282 10.60 -17.09 -14.00
N THR A 283 11.26 -16.71 -12.93
CA THR A 283 10.79 -16.99 -11.56
C THR A 283 9.44 -16.33 -11.29
N ASN A 284 9.31 -15.06 -11.65
CA ASN A 284 8.07 -14.30 -11.47
C ASN A 284 6.94 -14.88 -12.32
N TRP A 285 7.20 -15.26 -13.57
CA TRP A 285 6.18 -15.82 -14.45
C TRP A 285 5.66 -17.18 -13.97
N VAL A 286 6.55 -18.07 -13.56
CA VAL A 286 6.17 -19.40 -13.04
C VAL A 286 5.24 -19.28 -11.83
N THR A 287 5.50 -18.32 -10.94
CA THR A 287 4.67 -18.09 -9.74
C THR A 287 3.35 -17.38 -10.09
N ALA A 288 3.39 -16.37 -10.93
CA ALA A 288 2.21 -15.54 -11.23
C ALA A 288 1.19 -16.26 -12.09
N ARG A 289 1.59 -16.97 -13.15
CA ARG A 289 0.67 -17.54 -14.14
C ARG A 289 -0.37 -18.51 -13.58
N ARG A 290 -0.03 -19.25 -12.52
CA ARG A 290 -0.97 -20.14 -11.84
C ARG A 290 -2.12 -19.39 -11.19
N ALA A 291 -1.84 -18.19 -10.68
CA ALA A 291 -2.85 -17.34 -10.08
C ALA A 291 -3.78 -16.72 -11.12
N ILE A 292 -3.28 -16.45 -12.33
CA ILE A 292 -4.06 -15.90 -13.45
C ILE A 292 -5.22 -16.83 -13.81
N LEU A 293 -5.05 -18.14 -13.71
CA LEU A 293 -6.11 -19.12 -13.99
C LEU A 293 -7.28 -19.04 -12.99
N ARG A 294 -7.04 -18.49 -11.80
CA ARG A 294 -8.05 -18.34 -10.74
C ARG A 294 -8.57 -16.92 -10.61
N SER A 295 -7.70 -15.95 -10.82
CA SER A 295 -7.96 -14.52 -10.72
C SER A 295 -7.51 -13.86 -12.03
N PRO A 296 -8.31 -13.96 -13.11
CA PRO A 296 -7.95 -13.45 -14.42
C PRO A 296 -7.68 -11.96 -14.42
N ILE A 297 -6.64 -11.55 -15.14
CA ILE A 297 -6.39 -10.17 -15.53
C ILE A 297 -6.60 -10.03 -17.04
N GLN A 298 -6.92 -8.83 -17.51
CA GLN A 298 -7.25 -8.59 -18.91
C GLN A 298 -6.04 -8.22 -19.76
N ARG A 299 -5.02 -7.63 -19.15
CA ARG A 299 -3.80 -7.20 -19.85
C ARG A 299 -2.56 -7.58 -19.08
N ILE A 300 -1.48 -7.85 -19.79
CA ILE A 300 -0.15 -8.04 -19.24
C ILE A 300 0.88 -7.41 -20.18
N GLY A 301 1.95 -6.90 -19.62
CA GLY A 301 3.08 -6.37 -20.38
C GLY A 301 4.26 -6.02 -19.49
N TYR A 302 5.40 -5.72 -20.11
CA TYR A 302 6.54 -5.20 -19.40
C TYR A 302 6.27 -3.78 -18.92
N GLY A 303 6.37 -3.55 -17.62
CA GLY A 303 6.04 -2.29 -16.99
C GLY A 303 7.23 -1.45 -16.54
N GLY A 304 8.41 -1.68 -17.10
CA GLY A 304 9.63 -0.98 -16.73
C GLY A 304 10.11 0.02 -17.77
N TYR A 305 11.38 0.40 -17.65
CA TYR A 305 12.03 1.35 -18.56
C TYR A 305 12.62 0.64 -19.77
N LEU A 306 11.99 0.80 -20.92
CA LEU A 306 12.40 0.17 -22.16
C LEU A 306 13.87 0.43 -22.52
N LYS A 307 14.38 1.64 -22.24
CA LYS A 307 15.79 1.98 -22.51
C LYS A 307 16.78 1.05 -21.79
N LEU A 308 16.44 0.55 -20.61
CA LEU A 308 17.25 -0.46 -19.92
C LEU A 308 17.02 -1.85 -20.49
N ALA A 309 15.75 -2.25 -20.62
CA ALA A 309 15.38 -3.58 -21.10
C ALA A 309 15.95 -3.88 -22.50
N LEU A 310 15.96 -2.90 -23.40
CA LEU A 310 16.49 -3.03 -24.77
C LEU A 310 17.99 -3.32 -24.82
N GLN A 311 18.72 -3.17 -23.72
CA GLN A 311 20.12 -3.58 -23.63
C GLN A 311 20.27 -5.10 -23.38
N PHE A 312 19.17 -5.81 -23.15
CA PHE A 312 19.09 -7.24 -22.88
C PHE A 312 18.14 -7.91 -23.88
N PRO A 313 18.58 -8.17 -25.14
CA PRO A 313 17.69 -8.72 -26.15
C PRO A 313 16.99 -10.02 -25.73
N ASP A 314 17.71 -10.93 -25.10
CA ASP A 314 17.18 -12.22 -24.65
C ASP A 314 16.04 -12.03 -23.61
N PHE A 315 16.12 -10.98 -22.81
CA PHE A 315 15.03 -10.61 -21.90
C PHE A 315 13.80 -10.13 -22.67
N VAL A 316 14.00 -9.29 -23.70
CA VAL A 316 12.90 -8.80 -24.53
C VAL A 316 12.21 -9.97 -25.26
N ASP A 317 12.97 -10.89 -25.84
CA ASP A 317 12.43 -12.10 -26.48
C ASP A 317 11.64 -12.97 -25.48
N TYR A 318 12.12 -13.08 -24.25
CA TYR A 318 11.39 -13.79 -23.21
C TYR A 318 10.07 -13.12 -22.84
N ILE A 319 10.06 -11.79 -22.73
CA ILE A 319 8.80 -11.03 -22.47
C ILE A 319 7.81 -11.22 -23.62
N GLU A 320 8.27 -11.22 -24.86
CA GLU A 320 7.40 -11.51 -26.01
C GLU A 320 6.78 -12.90 -25.89
N SER A 321 7.57 -13.91 -25.56
CA SER A 321 7.07 -15.28 -25.34
C SER A 321 6.05 -15.37 -24.19
N VAL A 322 6.24 -14.62 -23.12
CA VAL A 322 5.26 -14.51 -22.01
C VAL A 322 3.96 -13.86 -22.48
N CYS A 323 4.05 -12.82 -23.32
CA CYS A 323 2.87 -12.17 -23.86
C CYS A 323 2.06 -13.11 -24.77
N ASP A 324 2.73 -13.95 -25.56
CA ASP A 324 2.07 -14.96 -26.41
C ASP A 324 1.43 -16.07 -25.59
N GLU A 325 2.12 -16.56 -24.57
CA GLU A 325 1.53 -17.52 -23.61
C GLU A 325 0.30 -16.90 -22.91
N PHE A 326 0.42 -15.63 -22.47
CA PHE A 326 -0.70 -14.96 -21.83
C PHE A 326 -1.91 -14.77 -22.75
N ARG A 327 -1.72 -14.41 -24.03
CA ARG A 327 -2.81 -14.32 -25.00
C ARG A 327 -3.52 -15.66 -25.12
N THR A 328 -2.76 -16.75 -25.22
CA THR A 328 -3.31 -18.10 -25.26
C THR A 328 -4.12 -18.43 -24.00
N LEU A 329 -3.59 -18.08 -22.82
CA LEU A 329 -4.32 -18.27 -21.56
C LEU A 329 -5.60 -17.42 -21.55
N TYR A 330 -5.49 -16.15 -21.88
CA TYR A 330 -6.62 -15.21 -21.88
C TYR A 330 -7.76 -15.67 -22.81
N ASP A 331 -7.42 -16.06 -24.04
CA ASP A 331 -8.42 -16.53 -25.02
C ASP A 331 -9.16 -17.79 -24.56
N ASN A 332 -8.53 -18.60 -23.73
CA ASN A 332 -9.13 -19.81 -23.19
C ASN A 332 -9.90 -19.63 -21.86
N ILE A 333 -9.58 -18.61 -21.08
CA ILE A 333 -10.20 -18.42 -19.74
C ILE A 333 -11.22 -17.28 -19.70
N GLN A 334 -11.19 -16.35 -20.65
CA GLN A 334 -12.17 -15.27 -20.65
C GLN A 334 -13.61 -15.79 -20.76
N GLY A 335 -14.48 -15.26 -19.92
CA GLY A 335 -15.88 -15.69 -19.85
C GLY A 335 -16.12 -17.05 -19.17
N VAL A 336 -15.06 -17.68 -18.68
CA VAL A 336 -15.16 -18.93 -17.91
C VAL A 336 -15.11 -18.63 -16.41
N THR A 337 -16.08 -19.13 -15.66
CA THR A 337 -16.05 -19.09 -14.21
C THR A 337 -15.27 -20.30 -13.68
N PRO A 338 -14.16 -20.11 -12.96
CA PRO A 338 -13.42 -21.22 -12.42
C PRO A 338 -14.27 -22.04 -11.43
N TYR A 339 -14.18 -23.36 -11.52
CA TYR A 339 -14.85 -24.22 -10.55
C TYR A 339 -14.15 -24.13 -9.21
N CYS A 340 -14.93 -23.91 -8.15
CA CYS A 340 -14.45 -23.84 -6.77
C CYS A 340 -14.96 -25.04 -5.98
N VAL A 341 -14.03 -25.77 -5.34
CA VAL A 341 -14.37 -26.93 -4.52
C VAL A 341 -14.96 -26.49 -3.19
N LYS A 342 -14.40 -25.45 -2.61
CA LYS A 342 -14.76 -24.91 -1.31
C LYS A 342 -14.58 -23.39 -1.26
N LYS A 343 -15.35 -22.74 -0.39
CA LYS A 343 -15.22 -21.33 -0.11
C LYS A 343 -14.45 -21.14 1.20
N VAL A 344 -13.33 -20.42 1.10
CA VAL A 344 -12.38 -20.23 2.20
C VAL A 344 -12.37 -18.76 2.62
N ALA A 345 -12.54 -18.52 3.92
CA ALA A 345 -12.40 -17.22 4.53
C ALA A 345 -11.03 -17.07 5.19
N VAL A 346 -10.25 -16.08 4.80
CA VAL A 346 -9.01 -15.67 5.47
C VAL A 346 -9.34 -14.56 6.46
N LEU A 347 -9.27 -14.86 7.74
CA LEU A 347 -9.65 -13.96 8.82
C LEU A 347 -8.46 -13.10 9.25
N ASN A 348 -8.66 -11.78 9.28
CA ASN A 348 -7.72 -10.80 9.81
C ASN A 348 -8.47 -9.57 10.36
N CYS A 349 -7.75 -8.59 10.94
CA CYS A 349 -8.39 -7.38 11.48
C CYS A 349 -8.94 -6.41 10.44
N TRP A 350 -8.59 -6.58 9.16
CA TRP A 350 -8.87 -5.60 8.11
C TRP A 350 -9.99 -6.01 7.14
N GLY A 351 -10.36 -7.29 7.10
CA GLY A 351 -11.38 -7.80 6.19
C GLY A 351 -11.00 -7.75 4.71
N LYS A 352 -9.71 -7.64 4.42
CA LYS A 352 -9.18 -7.59 3.06
C LYS A 352 -7.74 -8.06 3.05
N MET A 353 -7.26 -8.40 1.86
CA MET A 353 -5.86 -8.70 1.70
C MET A 353 -5.00 -7.47 1.90
N ARG A 354 -4.00 -7.58 2.77
CA ARG A 354 -2.94 -6.58 2.92
C ARG A 354 -1.60 -7.23 2.65
N ALA A 355 -0.92 -6.75 1.64
CA ALA A 355 0.40 -7.25 1.29
C ALA A 355 1.48 -6.68 2.20
N TRP A 356 1.28 -5.45 2.72
CA TRP A 356 2.30 -4.70 3.45
C TRP A 356 1.71 -3.89 4.58
N GLY A 357 2.59 -3.51 5.47
CA GLY A 357 2.29 -2.54 6.48
C GLY A 357 2.20 -1.12 5.91
N ASN A 358 1.43 -0.29 6.60
CA ASN A 358 1.34 1.14 6.34
C ASN A 358 2.51 1.87 7.00
N HIS A 359 3.73 1.63 6.56
CA HIS A 359 4.90 2.18 7.19
C HIS A 359 5.90 2.69 6.16
N MET A 360 6.72 3.60 6.57
CA MET A 360 7.86 4.06 5.80
C MET A 360 8.94 2.99 5.82
N VAL A 361 8.96 2.16 4.80
CA VAL A 361 9.95 1.12 4.71
C VAL A 361 10.55 1.09 3.35
N HIS A 362 11.68 0.46 3.30
CA HIS A 362 12.30 0.12 2.06
C HIS A 362 11.45 -0.85 1.28
N HIS A 363 11.42 -0.66 -0.01
CA HIS A 363 10.90 -1.64 -0.91
C HIS A 363 11.70 -2.95 -0.77
N GLY A 364 11.01 -4.02 -0.56
CA GLY A 364 11.63 -5.33 -0.39
C GLY A 364 11.96 -5.75 1.05
N LEU A 365 11.66 -4.94 2.05
CA LEU A 365 11.69 -5.43 3.42
C LEU A 365 10.52 -6.36 3.70
N TYR A 366 10.84 -7.60 4.00
CA TYR A 366 9.88 -8.59 4.47
C TYR A 366 10.02 -8.76 5.96
N TYR A 367 8.96 -8.48 6.67
CA TYR A 367 8.91 -8.74 8.10
C TYR A 367 8.56 -10.19 8.33
N ARG A 368 9.29 -10.82 9.26
CA ARG A 368 9.10 -12.23 9.61
C ARG A 368 7.64 -12.55 9.97
N GLN A 369 6.97 -11.62 10.60
CA GLN A 369 5.56 -11.72 10.99
C GLN A 369 4.60 -11.95 9.82
N ASN A 370 5.00 -11.61 8.61
CA ASN A 370 4.16 -11.78 7.42
C ASN A 370 4.44 -13.07 6.65
N TYR A 371 5.50 -13.78 6.93
CA TYR A 371 5.91 -14.91 6.08
C TYR A 371 4.86 -16.01 6.01
N SER A 372 4.29 -16.40 7.13
CA SER A 372 3.23 -17.41 7.15
C SER A 372 1.97 -16.94 6.45
N TYR A 373 1.57 -15.69 6.67
CA TYR A 373 0.40 -15.09 6.02
C TYR A 373 0.57 -15.06 4.50
N PHE A 374 1.69 -14.52 4.01
CA PHE A 374 2.00 -14.50 2.58
C PHE A 374 2.13 -15.89 1.98
N GLY A 375 2.77 -16.81 2.67
CA GLY A 375 2.92 -18.19 2.23
C GLY A 375 1.58 -18.89 2.02
N VAL A 376 0.63 -18.67 2.90
CA VAL A 376 -0.73 -19.20 2.75
C VAL A 376 -1.47 -18.54 1.58
N ILE A 377 -1.42 -17.22 1.45
CA ILE A 377 -2.04 -16.51 0.31
C ILE A 377 -1.46 -17.01 -1.01
N GLU A 378 -0.14 -17.18 -1.08
CA GLU A 378 0.52 -17.70 -2.27
C GLU A 378 0.12 -19.14 -2.58
N ALA A 379 0.02 -20.00 -1.57
CA ALA A 379 -0.45 -21.38 -1.72
C ALA A 379 -1.91 -21.44 -2.23
N LEU A 380 -2.76 -20.55 -1.74
CA LEU A 380 -4.17 -20.48 -2.16
C LEU A 380 -4.35 -19.92 -3.57
N SER A 381 -3.40 -19.14 -4.07
CA SER A 381 -3.56 -18.38 -5.33
C SER A 381 -3.75 -19.26 -6.57
N GLY A 382 -3.23 -20.49 -6.57
CA GLY A 382 -3.44 -21.47 -7.66
C GLY A 382 -4.40 -22.60 -7.30
N ALA A 383 -4.94 -22.63 -6.08
CA ALA A 383 -5.80 -23.70 -5.59
C ALA A 383 -7.26 -23.51 -6.05
N PRO A 384 -8.05 -24.61 -6.19
CA PRO A 384 -9.42 -24.55 -6.65
C PRO A 384 -10.39 -24.13 -5.55
N PHE A 385 -10.06 -23.06 -4.84
CA PHE A 385 -10.88 -22.48 -3.77
C PHE A 385 -11.35 -21.08 -4.13
N ASP A 386 -12.57 -20.73 -3.71
CA ASP A 386 -13.03 -19.36 -3.65
C ASP A 386 -12.55 -18.74 -2.33
N VAL A 387 -11.66 -17.75 -2.42
CA VAL A 387 -10.98 -17.16 -1.24
C VAL A 387 -11.50 -15.75 -1.02
N ALA A 388 -12.06 -15.51 0.16
CA ALA A 388 -12.47 -14.19 0.63
C ALA A 388 -11.65 -13.78 1.85
N PHE A 389 -11.45 -12.48 2.02
CA PHE A 389 -10.83 -11.90 3.21
C PHE A 389 -11.93 -11.31 4.09
N ILE A 390 -11.95 -11.70 5.37
CA ILE A 390 -12.96 -11.29 6.33
C ILE A 390 -12.33 -10.69 7.58
N SER A 391 -13.07 -9.82 8.28
CA SER A 391 -12.65 -9.24 9.55
C SER A 391 -13.36 -9.84 10.74
N PHE A 392 -12.82 -9.61 11.94
CA PHE A 392 -13.49 -9.93 13.19
C PHE A 392 -14.76 -9.11 13.37
N GLU A 393 -14.79 -7.87 12.88
CA GLU A 393 -15.97 -7.01 12.93
C GLU A 393 -17.09 -7.53 12.01
N ASP A 394 -16.75 -8.10 10.85
CA ASP A 394 -17.74 -8.75 9.99
C ASP A 394 -18.41 -9.92 10.70
N ILE A 395 -17.62 -10.76 11.38
CA ILE A 395 -18.16 -11.87 12.20
C ILE A 395 -19.08 -11.33 13.28
N LYS A 396 -18.73 -10.20 13.92
CA LYS A 396 -19.49 -9.61 14.99
C LYS A 396 -20.76 -8.87 14.53
N SER A 397 -20.76 -8.34 13.31
CA SER A 397 -21.87 -7.54 12.80
C SER A 397 -23.09 -8.37 12.41
N ASP A 398 -22.87 -9.61 11.91
CA ASP A 398 -23.92 -10.45 11.41
C ASP A 398 -23.77 -11.91 11.92
N PRO A 399 -24.75 -12.46 12.65
CA PRO A 399 -24.71 -13.86 13.13
C PRO A 399 -24.66 -14.89 12.00
N HIS A 400 -25.06 -14.54 10.79
CA HIS A 400 -25.08 -15.41 9.62
C HIS A 400 -23.91 -15.14 8.65
N PHE A 401 -22.99 -14.26 9.02
CA PHE A 401 -21.89 -13.86 8.14
C PHE A 401 -21.02 -15.03 7.69
N LEU A 402 -20.85 -16.03 8.56
CA LEU A 402 -20.04 -17.22 8.27
C LEU A 402 -20.76 -18.29 7.45
N ASP A 403 -22.07 -18.27 7.32
CA ASP A 403 -22.85 -19.32 6.66
C ASP A 403 -22.40 -19.64 5.22
N PRO A 404 -21.94 -18.68 4.41
CA PRO A 404 -21.49 -18.98 3.04
C PRO A 404 -20.14 -19.70 2.95
N PHE A 405 -19.38 -19.79 4.03
CA PHE A 405 -18.02 -20.32 4.03
C PHE A 405 -17.98 -21.79 4.45
N ASP A 406 -17.01 -22.51 3.91
CA ASP A 406 -16.71 -23.88 4.32
C ASP A 406 -15.57 -23.96 5.35
N VAL A 407 -14.60 -23.02 5.23
CA VAL A 407 -13.39 -23.02 6.05
C VAL A 407 -13.00 -21.60 6.42
N ILE A 408 -12.59 -21.40 7.66
CA ILE A 408 -11.91 -20.20 8.14
C ILE A 408 -10.41 -20.52 8.29
N LEU A 409 -9.56 -19.66 7.75
CA LEU A 409 -8.11 -19.65 7.97
C LEU A 409 -7.75 -18.48 8.86
N ASN A 410 -7.03 -18.74 9.97
CA ASN A 410 -6.42 -17.72 10.79
C ASN A 410 -4.90 -17.94 10.82
N VAL A 411 -4.13 -16.98 10.32
CA VAL A 411 -2.74 -17.19 9.92
C VAL A 411 -1.86 -16.04 10.40
N GLY A 412 -0.77 -16.34 11.04
CA GLY A 412 0.24 -15.35 11.45
C GLY A 412 0.80 -15.62 12.85
N ASP A 413 1.57 -14.66 13.34
CA ASP A 413 2.11 -14.66 14.70
C ASP A 413 1.05 -14.15 15.70
N ALA A 414 1.22 -14.49 16.97
CA ALA A 414 0.35 -14.03 18.07
C ALA A 414 0.30 -12.49 18.15
N ASP A 415 -0.81 -11.99 18.62
CA ASP A 415 -1.04 -10.55 18.87
C ASP A 415 -0.80 -9.63 17.64
N THR A 416 -0.99 -10.17 16.46
CA THR A 416 -0.90 -9.38 15.21
C THR A 416 -2.26 -9.07 14.60
N ALA A 417 -2.28 -8.13 13.66
CA ALA A 417 -3.47 -7.84 12.89
C ALA A 417 -3.90 -8.99 11.98
N GLN A 418 -3.02 -9.93 11.68
CA GLN A 418 -3.32 -11.14 10.93
C GLN A 418 -4.08 -12.16 11.79
N THR A 419 -3.66 -12.36 13.02
CA THR A 419 -4.27 -13.36 13.94
C THR A 419 -5.37 -12.80 14.83
N GLY A 420 -5.37 -11.49 15.10
CA GLY A 420 -6.44 -10.79 15.80
C GLY A 420 -6.24 -10.59 17.31
N GLY A 421 -5.28 -11.28 17.97
CA GLY A 421 -4.95 -11.07 19.38
C GLY A 421 -6.18 -10.95 20.28
N ALA A 422 -6.38 -9.79 20.92
CA ALA A 422 -7.45 -9.53 21.86
C ALA A 422 -8.89 -9.71 21.30
N TYR A 423 -9.08 -9.74 19.97
CA TYR A 423 -10.39 -10.11 19.41
C TYR A 423 -10.86 -11.50 19.84
N TRP A 424 -9.93 -12.40 20.14
CA TRP A 424 -10.27 -13.74 20.64
C TRP A 424 -10.73 -13.78 22.10
N CYS A 425 -10.67 -12.64 22.80
CA CYS A 425 -11.30 -12.47 24.11
C CYS A 425 -12.77 -12.02 24.02
N ASP A 426 -13.26 -11.69 22.82
CA ASP A 426 -14.66 -11.31 22.60
C ASP A 426 -15.54 -12.57 22.56
N GLU A 427 -16.42 -12.72 23.56
CA GLU A 427 -17.29 -13.91 23.70
C GLU A 427 -18.23 -14.10 22.50
N GLU A 428 -18.65 -13.02 21.85
CA GLU A 428 -19.55 -13.09 20.71
C GLU A 428 -18.83 -13.69 19.49
N ILE A 429 -17.61 -13.21 19.19
CA ILE A 429 -16.77 -13.73 18.10
C ILE A 429 -16.47 -15.21 18.33
N VAL A 430 -16.00 -15.54 19.52
CA VAL A 430 -15.65 -16.92 19.87
C VAL A 430 -16.86 -17.85 19.78
N THR A 431 -18.03 -17.39 20.25
CA THR A 431 -19.26 -18.18 20.16
C THR A 431 -19.67 -18.44 18.72
N ARG A 432 -19.59 -17.45 17.85
CA ARG A 432 -19.93 -17.58 16.42
C ARG A 432 -18.99 -18.50 15.68
N VAL A 433 -17.69 -18.38 15.92
CA VAL A 433 -16.69 -19.28 15.33
C VAL A 433 -16.87 -20.73 15.83
N LYS A 434 -17.15 -20.93 17.12
CA LYS A 434 -17.46 -22.26 17.67
C LYS A 434 -18.74 -22.85 17.06
N ALA A 435 -19.79 -22.03 16.91
CA ALA A 435 -21.02 -22.47 16.27
C ALA A 435 -20.80 -22.87 14.80
N PHE A 436 -20.01 -22.08 14.05
CA PHE A 436 -19.61 -22.42 12.70
C PHE A 436 -18.93 -23.78 12.62
N VAL A 437 -17.96 -24.05 13.48
CA VAL A 437 -17.25 -25.34 13.52
C VAL A 437 -18.20 -26.49 13.96
N TYR A 438 -19.03 -26.24 14.97
CA TYR A 438 -20.01 -27.22 15.43
C TYR A 438 -21.00 -27.63 14.33
N ASN A 439 -21.36 -26.69 13.45
CA ASN A 439 -22.27 -26.92 12.33
C ASN A 439 -21.57 -27.52 11.08
N GLY A 440 -20.31 -27.90 11.19
CA GLY A 440 -19.57 -28.62 10.14
C GLY A 440 -18.57 -27.76 9.36
N GLY A 441 -18.40 -26.49 9.69
CA GLY A 441 -17.34 -25.64 9.14
C GLY A 441 -15.95 -26.05 9.62
N GLY A 442 -14.93 -25.78 8.82
CA GLY A 442 -13.53 -26.03 9.18
C GLY A 442 -12.85 -24.78 9.76
N PHE A 443 -12.02 -24.95 10.80
CA PHE A 443 -11.11 -23.90 11.26
C PHE A 443 -9.67 -24.40 11.16
N ILE A 444 -8.84 -23.70 10.40
CA ILE A 444 -7.43 -24.03 10.19
C ILE A 444 -6.57 -22.86 10.68
N GLY A 445 -5.67 -23.17 11.60
CA GLY A 445 -4.68 -22.23 12.09
C GLY A 445 -3.30 -22.49 11.51
N VAL A 446 -2.57 -21.42 11.20
CA VAL A 446 -1.18 -21.49 10.74
C VAL A 446 -0.33 -20.51 11.54
N GLY A 447 0.79 -20.96 12.09
CA GLY A 447 1.59 -20.18 13.01
C GLY A 447 1.01 -20.22 14.43
N GLU A 448 0.60 -19.06 14.94
CA GLU A 448 0.02 -18.90 16.29
C GLU A 448 -1.42 -18.36 16.19
N PRO A 449 -2.33 -19.13 15.59
CA PRO A 449 -3.70 -18.71 15.37
C PRO A 449 -4.45 -18.60 16.70
N ALA A 450 -5.42 -17.71 16.77
CA ALA A 450 -6.26 -17.51 17.94
C ALA A 450 -5.49 -17.29 19.26
N ALA A 451 -4.22 -16.90 19.16
CA ALA A 451 -3.39 -16.60 20.32
C ALA A 451 -3.58 -15.15 20.76
N HIS A 452 -3.56 -14.99 22.09
CA HIS A 452 -3.65 -13.70 22.77
C HIS A 452 -2.61 -13.66 23.87
#